data_8494aa2724cc0da6694e2a37b42fa631
#
_entry.id   8494aa2724cc0da6694e2a37b42fa631
#
_cell.length_a   1.000
_cell.length_b   1.000
_cell.length_c   1.000
_cell.angle_alpha   90.00
_cell.angle_beta   90.00
_cell.angle_gamma   90.00
#
_symmetry.space_group_name_H-M   'P 1'
#
loop_
_entity.id
_entity.type
_entity.pdbx_description
1 polymer ?
#
loop_
_entity_poly.entity_id
_entity_poly.type
_entity_poly.pdbx_seq_one_letter_code
_entity_poly.pdbx_strand_id
1 'polypeptide(L)'
;MIEGVRIKRLKVIPDERGLLMEMMRDDDEFFQKFGQVYLSVVYPGVVKGWHWHQKQTDHFVFVKGMAKVALYDRREGSRTKGEVNEFFLGEQNPILLVIPAGVLHGMKGIGTEPAYLVNSFTPATRWAPRLA
;
A
#
# COMPACT_ATOMS: atom_id res chain seq x y z
N MET A 1 13.56 3.41 -8.55
CA MET A 1 12.35 2.83 -7.94
C MET A 1 11.95 1.59 -8.71
N ILE A 2 11.43 0.60 -8.03
CA ILE A 2 10.98 -0.65 -8.64
C ILE A 2 9.99 -0.37 -9.77
N GLU A 3 10.16 -1.04 -10.90
CA GLU A 3 9.31 -0.85 -12.07
C GLU A 3 7.85 -1.16 -11.77
N GLY A 4 6.97 -0.25 -12.11
CA GLY A 4 5.53 -0.39 -11.88
C GLY A 4 5.04 0.12 -10.53
N VAL A 5 5.93 0.40 -9.60
CA VAL A 5 5.57 1.04 -8.34
C VAL A 5 5.24 2.51 -8.61
N ARG A 6 4.11 2.97 -8.09
CA ARG A 6 3.65 4.33 -8.28
C ARG A 6 3.28 4.94 -6.96
N ILE A 7 3.44 6.24 -6.87
CA ILE A 7 3.11 7.03 -5.69
C ILE A 7 2.17 8.14 -6.10
N LYS A 8 1.04 8.23 -5.41
CA LYS A 8 0.14 9.37 -5.54
C LYS A 8 0.18 10.13 -4.22
N ARG A 9 0.62 11.36 -4.26
CA ARG A 9 0.55 12.21 -3.08
C ARG A 9 -0.88 12.62 -2.84
N LEU A 10 -1.36 12.43 -1.62
CA LEU A 10 -2.73 12.70 -1.26
C LEU A 10 -2.86 14.09 -0.70
N LYS A 11 -3.91 14.79 -1.11
CA LYS A 11 -4.18 16.13 -0.64
C LYS A 11 -5.12 16.08 0.54
N VAL A 12 -4.66 16.57 1.68
CA VAL A 12 -5.49 16.75 2.86
C VAL A 12 -6.18 18.10 2.74
N ILE A 13 -7.50 18.10 2.84
CA ILE A 13 -8.33 19.30 2.73
C ILE A 13 -8.96 19.54 4.10
N PRO A 14 -8.34 20.35 4.98
CA PRO A 14 -8.88 20.59 6.30
C PRO A 14 -9.87 21.76 6.30
N ASP A 15 -10.80 21.71 7.22
CA ASP A 15 -11.68 22.83 7.54
C ASP A 15 -12.06 22.75 9.02
N GLU A 16 -12.95 23.63 9.49
CA GLU A 16 -13.32 23.65 10.90
C GLU A 16 -14.08 22.41 11.37
N ARG A 17 -14.54 21.56 10.45
CA ARG A 17 -15.24 20.32 10.78
C ARG A 17 -14.32 19.11 10.83
N GLY A 18 -13.06 19.25 10.34
CA GLY A 18 -12.10 18.16 10.24
C GLY A 18 -11.35 18.21 8.94
N LEU A 19 -11.25 17.08 8.25
CA LEU A 19 -10.52 17.01 6.98
C LEU A 19 -11.18 16.03 6.03
N LEU A 20 -10.89 16.23 4.75
CA LEU A 20 -11.25 15.31 3.68
C LEU A 20 -9.97 14.95 2.94
N MET A 21 -9.84 13.69 2.55
CA MET A 21 -8.72 13.24 1.73
C MET A 21 -9.22 12.19 0.75
N GLU A 22 -9.18 12.51 -0.54
CA GLU A 22 -9.49 11.54 -1.58
C GLU A 22 -8.30 10.60 -1.74
N MET A 23 -8.54 9.30 -1.73
CA MET A 23 -7.45 8.32 -1.81
C MET A 23 -7.26 7.77 -3.21
N MET A 24 -8.34 7.33 -3.86
CA MET A 24 -8.26 6.75 -5.18
C MET A 24 -9.50 7.11 -5.98
N ARG A 25 -9.31 7.42 -7.25
CA ARG A 25 -10.38 7.75 -8.18
C ARG A 25 -10.31 6.81 -9.37
N ASP A 26 -11.44 6.57 -10.01
CA ASP A 26 -11.48 5.73 -11.20
C ASP A 26 -10.86 6.40 -12.43
N ASP A 27 -10.57 7.71 -12.34
CA ASP A 27 -9.85 8.43 -13.39
C ASP A 27 -8.36 8.63 -13.08
N ASP A 28 -7.85 8.06 -11.99
CA ASP A 28 -6.41 8.02 -11.75
C ASP A 28 -5.72 7.17 -12.81
N GLU A 29 -4.54 7.60 -13.28
CA GLU A 29 -3.80 6.88 -14.33
C GLU A 29 -3.55 5.42 -14.01
N PHE A 30 -3.29 5.12 -12.75
CA PHE A 30 -2.97 3.76 -12.31
C PHE A 30 -4.21 2.91 -12.03
N PHE A 31 -5.40 3.52 -12.06
CA PHE A 31 -6.61 2.78 -11.73
C PHE A 31 -6.86 1.68 -12.76
N GLN A 32 -7.14 0.48 -12.29
CA GLN A 32 -7.47 -0.64 -13.16
C GLN A 32 -8.94 -1.03 -12.94
N LYS A 33 -9.19 -1.89 -11.99
CA LYS A 33 -10.53 -2.36 -11.71
C LYS A 33 -10.62 -2.69 -10.23
N PHE A 34 -11.72 -2.32 -9.63
CA PHE A 34 -11.94 -2.63 -8.22
C PHE A 34 -12.17 -4.14 -8.04
N GLY A 35 -11.45 -4.73 -7.10
CA GLY A 35 -11.66 -6.11 -6.70
C GLY A 35 -12.19 -6.20 -5.28
N GLN A 36 -11.44 -5.65 -4.33
CA GLN A 36 -11.77 -5.73 -2.92
C GLN A 36 -11.07 -4.62 -2.18
N VAL A 37 -11.63 -4.20 -1.05
CA VAL A 37 -10.97 -3.29 -0.11
C VAL A 37 -11.03 -3.88 1.29
N TYR A 38 -9.94 -3.76 2.03
CA TYR A 38 -9.93 -4.17 3.43
C TYR A 38 -9.14 -3.19 4.29
N LEU A 39 -9.37 -3.28 5.58
CA LEU A 39 -8.60 -2.59 6.61
C LEU A 39 -7.69 -3.62 7.29
N SER A 40 -6.42 -3.26 7.42
CA SER A 40 -5.46 -4.05 8.21
C SER A 40 -4.78 -3.12 9.20
N VAL A 41 -4.66 -3.56 10.43
CA VAL A 41 -4.00 -2.78 11.48
C VAL A 41 -2.73 -3.49 11.88
N VAL A 42 -1.63 -2.76 11.96
CA VAL A 42 -0.36 -3.29 12.46
C VAL A 42 0.01 -2.54 13.74
N TYR A 43 0.25 -3.28 14.81
CA TYR A 43 0.63 -2.70 16.09
C TYR A 43 2.06 -2.19 16.04
N PRO A 44 2.41 -1.21 16.91
CA PRO A 44 3.76 -0.67 16.92
C PRO A 44 4.82 -1.77 17.09
N GLY A 45 5.84 -1.72 16.24
CA GLY A 45 6.95 -2.68 16.28
C GLY A 45 6.67 -4.04 15.65
N VAL A 46 5.42 -4.29 15.28
CA VAL A 46 5.03 -5.57 14.66
C VAL A 46 5.27 -5.52 13.17
N VAL A 47 5.72 -6.64 12.61
CA VAL A 47 5.93 -6.80 11.17
C VAL A 47 4.87 -7.74 10.62
N LYS A 48 4.24 -7.33 9.54
CA LYS A 48 3.39 -8.19 8.72
C LYS A 48 4.04 -8.35 7.35
N GLY A 49 4.39 -9.53 7.00
CA GLY A 49 5.05 -9.80 5.72
C GLY A 49 5.45 -11.26 5.67
N TRP A 50 5.99 -11.72 4.63
CA TRP A 50 6.12 -11.05 3.34
C TRP A 50 5.04 -11.60 2.42
N HIS A 51 4.45 -10.73 1.61
CA HIS A 51 3.35 -11.11 0.73
C HIS A 51 3.68 -10.78 -0.71
N TRP A 52 3.13 -11.55 -1.64
CA TRP A 52 3.16 -11.22 -3.04
C TRP A 52 1.95 -11.86 -3.72
N HIS A 53 1.55 -11.30 -4.85
CA HIS A 53 0.40 -11.79 -5.61
C HIS A 53 0.79 -11.94 -7.06
N GLN A 54 0.31 -12.99 -7.71
CA GLN A 54 0.65 -13.24 -9.11
C GLN A 54 0.03 -12.22 -10.06
N LYS A 55 -1.20 -11.80 -9.76
CA LYS A 55 -1.99 -10.99 -10.70
C LYS A 55 -2.57 -9.73 -10.09
N GLN A 56 -2.67 -9.68 -8.79
CA GLN A 56 -3.31 -8.59 -8.07
C GLN A 56 -2.36 -7.42 -7.91
N THR A 57 -2.87 -6.21 -8.16
CA THR A 57 -2.17 -4.96 -7.85
C THR A 57 -2.78 -4.38 -6.59
N ASP A 58 -1.94 -4.01 -5.64
CA ASP A 58 -2.36 -3.43 -4.35
C ASP A 58 -2.25 -1.91 -4.38
N HIS A 59 -3.14 -1.26 -3.63
CA HIS A 59 -3.16 0.19 -3.46
C HIS A 59 -3.21 0.49 -1.97
N PHE A 60 -2.07 0.86 -1.39
CA PHE A 60 -1.92 1.05 0.05
C PHE A 60 -2.09 2.51 0.44
N VAL A 61 -2.97 2.77 1.41
CA VAL A 61 -3.03 4.06 2.09
C VAL A 61 -3.07 3.79 3.59
N PHE A 62 -2.12 4.36 4.33
CA PHE A 62 -2.15 4.30 5.79
C PHE A 62 -2.84 5.56 6.29
N VAL A 63 -4.04 5.40 6.84
CA VAL A 63 -4.90 6.52 7.21
C VAL A 63 -4.69 6.99 8.66
N LYS A 64 -4.00 6.19 9.46
CA LYS A 64 -3.69 6.53 10.86
C LYS A 64 -2.38 5.87 11.25
N GLY A 65 -1.61 6.56 12.11
CA GLY A 65 -0.30 6.07 12.52
C GLY A 65 0.73 6.17 11.41
N MET A 66 1.85 5.50 11.59
CA MET A 66 2.94 5.46 10.62
C MET A 66 3.42 4.02 10.43
N ALA A 67 3.76 3.68 9.20
CA ALA A 67 4.30 2.39 8.86
C ALA A 67 5.49 2.51 7.93
N LYS A 68 6.42 1.59 8.05
CA LYS A 68 7.46 1.36 7.07
C LYS A 68 6.98 0.26 6.14
N VAL A 69 6.99 0.52 4.85
CA VAL A 69 6.65 -0.47 3.83
C VAL A 69 7.90 -0.78 3.04
N ALA A 70 8.27 -2.04 2.95
CA ALA A 70 9.41 -2.49 2.17
C ALA A 70 8.94 -3.31 0.98
N LEU A 71 9.51 -3.04 -0.17
CA LEU A 71 9.24 -3.74 -1.42
C LEU A 71 10.51 -4.39 -1.92
N TYR A 72 10.39 -5.60 -2.46
CA TYR A 72 11.50 -6.29 -3.10
C TYR A 72 11.04 -6.83 -4.45
N ASP A 73 11.75 -6.44 -5.50
CA ASP A 73 11.44 -6.89 -6.85
C ASP A 73 12.19 -8.17 -7.18
N ARG A 74 11.46 -9.28 -7.17
CA ARG A 74 12.04 -10.58 -7.53
C ARG A 74 11.50 -11.12 -8.85
N ARG A 75 10.79 -10.28 -9.62
CA ARG A 75 10.16 -10.71 -10.87
C ARG A 75 11.21 -11.04 -11.92
N GLU A 76 11.04 -12.21 -12.54
CA GLU A 76 11.87 -12.59 -13.68
C GLU A 76 11.59 -11.65 -14.85
N GLY A 77 12.65 -11.18 -15.51
CA GLY A 77 12.54 -10.29 -16.64
C GLY A 77 12.32 -8.82 -16.29
N SER A 78 12.14 -8.49 -15.02
CA SER A 78 12.03 -7.09 -14.61
C SER A 78 13.37 -6.37 -14.73
N ARG A 79 13.35 -5.14 -15.22
CA ARG A 79 14.54 -4.31 -15.31
C ARG A 79 15.09 -3.93 -13.94
N THR A 80 14.25 -4.00 -12.91
CA THR A 80 14.63 -3.64 -11.54
C THR A 80 14.73 -4.86 -10.62
N LYS A 81 14.87 -6.06 -11.18
CA LYS A 81 14.99 -7.27 -10.39
C LYS A 81 16.12 -7.13 -9.37
N GLY A 82 15.83 -7.46 -8.11
CA GLY A 82 16.77 -7.36 -7.01
C GLY A 82 16.72 -6.04 -6.26
N GLU A 83 16.00 -5.06 -6.77
CA GLU A 83 15.89 -3.76 -6.12
C GLU A 83 14.98 -3.81 -4.90
N VAL A 84 15.38 -3.08 -3.86
CA VAL A 84 14.61 -2.92 -2.63
C VAL A 84 14.22 -1.46 -2.50
N ASN A 85 12.96 -1.20 -2.20
CA ASN A 85 12.47 0.14 -1.88
C ASN A 85 11.88 0.15 -0.49
N GLU A 86 12.04 1.27 0.21
CA GLU A 86 11.42 1.48 1.52
C GLU A 86 10.66 2.79 1.51
N PHE A 87 9.47 2.76 2.09
CA PHE A 87 8.61 3.94 2.20
C PHE A 87 8.15 4.08 3.63
N PHE A 88 7.99 5.34 4.08
CA PHE A 88 7.47 5.65 5.39
C PHE A 88 6.16 6.39 5.20
N LEU A 89 5.07 5.70 5.45
CA LEU A 89 3.73 6.11 5.05
C LEU A 89 2.83 6.28 6.28
N GLY A 90 1.92 7.22 6.21
CA GLY A 90 0.92 7.41 7.25
C GLY A 90 0.48 8.85 7.35
N GLU A 91 0.00 9.24 8.53
CA GLU A 91 -0.52 10.60 8.74
C GLU A 91 0.48 11.68 8.41
N GLN A 92 1.76 11.43 8.66
CA GLN A 92 2.83 12.41 8.40
C GLN A 92 3.34 12.36 6.97
N ASN A 93 2.89 11.43 6.17
CA ASN A 93 3.25 11.31 4.76
C ASN A 93 2.09 10.63 4.02
N PRO A 94 1.00 11.35 3.78
CA PRO A 94 -0.19 10.76 3.16
C PRO A 94 0.02 10.54 1.67
N ILE A 95 0.25 9.29 1.32
CA ILE A 95 0.38 8.88 -0.08
C ILE A 95 -0.40 7.58 -0.31
N LEU A 96 -0.79 7.36 -1.56
CA LEU A 96 -1.25 6.09 -2.03
C LEU A 96 -0.09 5.43 -2.76
N LEU A 97 0.27 4.22 -2.34
CA LEU A 97 1.36 3.45 -2.91
C LEU A 97 0.77 2.32 -3.76
N VAL A 98 1.11 2.31 -5.04
CA VAL A 98 0.70 1.24 -5.96
C VAL A 98 1.80 0.19 -5.99
N ILE A 99 1.44 -1.04 -5.64
CA ILE A 99 2.35 -2.18 -5.64
C ILE A 99 1.91 -3.14 -6.74
N PRO A 100 2.69 -3.25 -7.83
CA PRO A 100 2.30 -4.12 -8.94
C PRO A 100 2.39 -5.58 -8.57
N ALA A 101 1.65 -6.41 -9.31
CA ALA A 101 1.71 -7.85 -9.17
C ALA A 101 3.14 -8.36 -9.25
N GLY A 102 3.46 -9.36 -8.46
CA GLY A 102 4.78 -9.99 -8.46
C GLY A 102 5.80 -9.35 -7.53
N VAL A 103 5.54 -8.15 -7.03
CA VAL A 103 6.47 -7.47 -6.11
C VAL A 103 6.19 -7.91 -4.68
N LEU A 104 7.23 -8.42 -4.04
CA LEU A 104 7.17 -8.87 -2.66
C LEU A 104 7.12 -7.65 -1.74
N HIS A 105 6.26 -7.68 -0.73
CA HIS A 105 6.09 -6.53 0.16
C HIS A 105 5.80 -6.95 1.59
N GLY A 106 6.18 -6.07 2.51
CA GLY A 106 5.90 -6.22 3.93
C GLY A 106 5.78 -4.86 4.59
N MET A 107 5.23 -4.82 5.79
CA MET A 107 5.05 -3.59 6.54
C MET A 107 5.36 -3.77 8.00
N LYS A 108 5.79 -2.68 8.62
CA LYS A 108 6.08 -2.62 10.05
C LYS A 108 5.46 -1.37 10.63
N GLY A 109 4.74 -1.52 11.75
CA GLY A 109 4.28 -0.37 12.52
C GLY A 109 5.46 0.36 13.14
N ILE A 110 5.55 1.66 12.90
CA ILE A 110 6.59 2.50 13.50
C ILE A 110 5.91 3.59 14.33
N GLY A 111 6.65 4.17 15.27
CA GLY A 111 6.08 5.13 16.19
C GLY A 111 5.38 4.46 17.36
N THR A 112 4.42 5.13 17.97
CA THR A 112 3.79 4.71 19.23
C THR A 112 2.34 4.28 19.10
N GLU A 113 1.74 4.47 17.92
CA GLU A 113 0.35 4.13 17.67
C GLU A 113 0.25 3.03 16.62
N PRO A 114 -0.83 2.24 16.63
CA PRO A 114 -1.09 1.29 15.54
C PRO A 114 -1.22 2.02 14.20
N ALA A 115 -0.76 1.38 13.14
CA ALA A 115 -0.90 1.89 11.79
C ALA A 115 -2.09 1.21 11.11
N TYR A 116 -2.96 2.01 10.50
CA TYR A 116 -4.20 1.56 9.87
C TYR A 116 -4.03 1.61 8.36
N LEU A 117 -3.98 0.46 7.74
CA LEU A 117 -3.87 0.32 6.29
C LEU A 117 -5.25 0.09 5.67
N VAL A 118 -5.59 0.91 4.69
CA VAL A 118 -6.68 0.61 3.76
C VAL A 118 -6.03 0.16 2.46
N ASN A 119 -6.30 -1.07 2.06
CA ASN A 119 -5.79 -1.61 0.81
C ASN A 119 -6.96 -1.92 -0.13
N SER A 120 -6.94 -1.27 -1.29
CA SER A 120 -7.88 -1.55 -2.37
C SER A 120 -7.12 -2.26 -3.47
N PHE A 121 -7.59 -3.41 -3.91
CA PHE A 121 -6.83 -4.19 -4.89
C PHE A 121 -7.71 -4.72 -6.02
N THR A 122 -7.04 -5.05 -7.12
CA THR A 122 -7.69 -5.50 -8.34
C THR A 122 -8.20 -6.93 -8.19
N PRO A 123 -9.17 -7.37 -9.00
CA PRO A 123 -9.83 -8.66 -8.81
C PRO A 123 -9.07 -9.86 -9.37
N ALA A 124 -7.84 -9.68 -9.77
CA ALA A 124 -7.11 -10.72 -10.51
C ALA A 124 -6.87 -12.01 -9.71
N THR A 125 -6.90 -11.93 -8.38
CA THR A 125 -6.71 -13.10 -7.53
C THR A 125 -7.91 -13.21 -6.60
N ARG A 126 -8.52 -14.39 -6.56
CA ARG A 126 -9.59 -14.61 -5.61
C ARG A 126 -9.00 -14.61 -4.20
N TRP A 127 -9.47 -13.70 -3.37
CA TRP A 127 -9.02 -13.64 -2.00
C TRP A 127 -9.62 -14.79 -1.20
N ALA A 128 -8.78 -15.51 -0.50
CA ALA A 128 -9.22 -16.52 0.45
C ALA A 128 -8.86 -16.01 1.86
N PRO A 129 -9.79 -16.02 2.81
CA PRO A 129 -9.47 -15.57 4.16
C PRO A 129 -8.35 -16.43 4.73
N ARG A 130 -7.32 -15.76 5.19
CA ARG A 130 -6.24 -16.42 5.90
C ARG A 130 -5.58 -15.41 6.81
N LEU A 131 -4.94 -15.90 7.82
CA LEU A 131 -4.17 -15.05 8.69
C LEU A 131 -2.95 -14.55 7.91
N ALA A 132 -2.79 -13.25 7.94
CA ALA A 132 -1.69 -12.61 7.26
C ALA A 132 -0.40 -12.73 8.07
#